data_9a6d6e04926ec372d40101b126fd269d
#
_entry.id   9a6d6e04926ec372d40101b126fd269d
#
_cell.length_a   1.000
_cell.length_b   1.000
_cell.length_c   1.000
_cell.angle_alpha   90.00
_cell.angle_beta   90.00
_cell.angle_gamma   90.00
#
_symmetry.space_group_name_H-M   'P 1'
#
loop_
_entity.id
_entity.type
_entity.pdbx_description
1 polymer ?
#
loop_
_entity_poly.entity_id
_entity_poly.type
_entity_poly.pdbx_seq_one_letter_code
_entity_poly.pdbx_strand_id
1 'polypeptide(L)'
;MLAIAGVMGAWAQAVPQVINVMNRQTVSLNGDWHYIVDVQEEGYYDYRMNPTRWGFFNNAKPQRPEDLIEYDFDAAPTMHVPGDWNTQDERLFFYEGTVWLQRYFDYQPQGNRRALLYFGAVNYDCHVYVNGKKAGHHVGGFTPFNFDVTDLLHEGKNFVIVKVDNKRSASAVPTQIFDWWNYGGITRDVLLLSVAPTYIENYSLPLTPSKGRGKEREIAFSTQLSQAVAGQSVTVNIPELRLKQTFVTDTDGRVCASLKVPAKKLTLWCPENPKRYQVEISLNGNDDVLTDSIGFRTIETRGKQILLNGNPIFLKGICLHEEKPNGGGRANSSEDARTLLTWAKELGCNFVRLAHYPHNEYMVREAERMGILVWSEISCYWTIDWKNKATYQNAQQQLTDMIRRDHNRANVIIWSIANETPHSAERDAFLGRLARYARSQDSTRLISMAMEVTGASNYVNRLNDNMNQYVDVVSFNQYVGWYRDVNDAPKMRWEIPYDKPVIISEFGGGAKYGLHGAKNQRWTEEFQENLYRENLAMLDKIDGLAGTTPWILKDFRSPRRVLTGIQDYYNRKGLVSDKGERKKAWYVLKEWYDGK
;
A
#
# COMPACT_ATOMS: atom_id res chain seq x y z
N MET A 1 -5.13 -27.74 44.90
CA MET A 1 -4.66 -26.68 44.03
C MET A 1 -3.65 -27.27 43.04
N LEU A 2 -4.10 -27.65 41.84
CA LEU A 2 -3.21 -28.05 40.76
C LEU A 2 -2.98 -26.82 39.88
N ALA A 3 -1.74 -26.38 39.82
CA ALA A 3 -1.33 -25.32 38.91
C ALA A 3 -1.31 -25.87 37.47
N ILE A 4 -2.22 -25.36 36.64
CA ILE A 4 -2.17 -25.58 35.20
C ILE A 4 -1.10 -24.62 34.66
N ALA A 5 0.09 -25.15 34.44
CA ALA A 5 1.13 -24.46 33.68
C ALA A 5 0.67 -24.42 32.21
N GLY A 6 0.14 -23.27 31.79
CA GLY A 6 -0.11 -23.00 30.39
C GLY A 6 1.19 -23.05 29.62
N VAL A 7 1.35 -23.99 28.72
CA VAL A 7 2.41 -24.00 27.71
C VAL A 7 2.11 -22.84 26.77
N MET A 8 2.67 -21.66 27.07
CA MET A 8 2.82 -20.61 26.06
C MET A 8 3.81 -21.14 25.03
N GLY A 9 3.31 -21.65 23.92
CA GLY A 9 4.12 -21.94 22.76
C GLY A 9 4.91 -20.67 22.40
N ALA A 10 6.22 -20.76 22.34
CA ALA A 10 7.08 -19.69 21.88
C ALA A 10 6.61 -19.31 20.47
N TRP A 11 5.97 -18.17 20.36
CA TRP A 11 5.66 -17.52 19.09
C TRP A 11 6.99 -17.23 18.42
N ALA A 12 7.19 -17.72 17.20
CA ALA A 12 8.35 -17.31 16.43
C ALA A 12 8.36 -15.77 16.41
N GLN A 13 9.45 -15.20 16.87
CA GLN A 13 9.61 -13.75 16.91
C GLN A 13 9.46 -13.24 15.48
N ALA A 14 8.53 -12.32 15.23
CA ALA A 14 8.35 -11.76 13.90
C ALA A 14 9.70 -11.19 13.43
N VAL A 15 10.25 -11.78 12.39
CA VAL A 15 11.50 -11.29 11.79
C VAL A 15 11.15 -9.97 11.11
N PRO A 16 11.92 -8.89 11.33
CA PRO A 16 11.65 -7.63 10.69
C PRO A 16 11.53 -7.78 9.17
N GLN A 17 10.65 -6.99 8.57
CA GLN A 17 10.45 -6.97 7.13
C GLN A 17 11.76 -6.65 6.40
N VAL A 18 12.18 -7.52 5.50
CA VAL A 18 13.30 -7.29 4.58
C VAL A 18 12.85 -6.39 3.44
N ILE A 19 13.62 -5.35 3.16
CA ILE A 19 13.33 -4.42 2.06
C ILE A 19 14.11 -4.73 0.80
N ASN A 20 13.68 -4.12 -0.31
CA ASN A 20 14.32 -4.24 -1.62
C ASN A 20 14.46 -5.70 -2.11
N VAL A 21 13.40 -6.46 -1.93
CA VAL A 21 13.36 -7.90 -2.23
C VAL A 21 13.56 -8.18 -3.71
N MET A 22 13.11 -7.28 -4.58
CA MET A 22 13.22 -7.43 -6.05
C MET A 22 14.67 -7.46 -6.56
N ASN A 23 15.61 -6.95 -5.78
CA ASN A 23 17.04 -6.92 -6.14
C ASN A 23 17.89 -7.90 -5.29
N ARG A 24 17.25 -8.87 -4.66
CA ARG A 24 17.91 -9.94 -3.92
C ARG A 24 17.88 -11.26 -4.67
N GLN A 25 18.71 -12.20 -4.27
CA GLN A 25 18.65 -13.56 -4.78
C GLN A 25 17.37 -14.25 -4.27
N THR A 26 16.46 -14.57 -5.18
CA THR A 26 15.15 -15.15 -4.86
C THR A 26 14.82 -16.32 -5.76
N VAL A 27 13.99 -17.22 -5.23
CA VAL A 27 13.25 -18.22 -6.00
C VAL A 27 11.77 -17.87 -5.90
N SER A 28 11.10 -17.74 -7.04
CA SER A 28 9.67 -17.44 -7.05
C SER A 28 8.86 -18.69 -6.70
N LEU A 29 7.92 -18.55 -5.78
CA LEU A 29 6.88 -19.53 -5.49
C LEU A 29 5.52 -19.13 -6.07
N ASN A 30 5.50 -18.16 -6.98
CA ASN A 30 4.32 -17.81 -7.76
C ASN A 30 3.90 -18.96 -8.69
N GLY A 31 2.65 -18.94 -9.14
CA GLY A 31 2.08 -19.94 -10.05
C GLY A 31 0.88 -20.65 -9.42
N ASP A 32 0.60 -21.87 -9.82
CA ASP A 32 -0.59 -22.57 -9.38
C ASP A 32 -0.39 -23.21 -8.00
N TRP A 33 -1.32 -22.92 -7.09
CA TRP A 33 -1.39 -23.46 -5.73
C TRP A 33 -2.69 -24.24 -5.58
N HIS A 34 -2.62 -25.44 -5.03
CA HIS A 34 -3.81 -26.20 -4.63
C HIS A 34 -4.55 -25.46 -3.52
N TYR A 35 -5.90 -25.47 -3.55
CA TYR A 35 -6.69 -24.81 -2.53
C TYR A 35 -7.87 -25.64 -2.03
N ILE A 36 -8.19 -25.45 -0.75
CA ILE A 36 -9.35 -26.03 -0.07
C ILE A 36 -10.13 -24.90 0.60
N VAL A 37 -11.43 -24.79 0.30
CA VAL A 37 -12.33 -23.83 0.96
C VAL A 37 -12.77 -24.44 2.29
N ASP A 38 -12.57 -23.71 3.38
CA ASP A 38 -12.82 -24.21 4.75
C ASP A 38 -13.76 -23.25 5.48
N VAL A 39 -15.06 -23.37 5.17
CA VAL A 39 -16.11 -22.48 5.70
C VAL A 39 -16.24 -22.55 7.22
N GLN A 40 -15.94 -23.70 7.81
CA GLN A 40 -16.09 -23.96 9.25
C GLN A 40 -14.76 -23.93 10.02
N GLU A 41 -13.64 -23.69 9.33
CA GLU A 41 -12.28 -23.72 9.89
C GLU A 41 -11.89 -25.08 10.50
N GLU A 42 -12.42 -26.17 9.93
CA GLU A 42 -12.16 -27.56 10.37
C GLU A 42 -10.69 -27.97 10.23
N GLY A 43 -9.96 -27.33 9.31
CA GLY A 43 -8.51 -27.53 9.20
C GLY A 43 -7.73 -26.97 10.38
N TYR A 44 -8.29 -25.99 11.07
CA TYR A 44 -7.62 -25.34 12.19
C TYR A 44 -8.21 -25.73 13.55
N TYR A 45 -9.54 -25.87 13.67
CA TYR A 45 -10.23 -26.19 14.91
C TYR A 45 -10.81 -27.61 14.90
N ASP A 46 -10.76 -28.27 16.04
CA ASP A 46 -11.54 -29.48 16.29
C ASP A 46 -13.00 -29.14 16.64
N TYR A 47 -13.84 -30.17 16.81
CA TYR A 47 -15.28 -30.02 17.17
C TYR A 47 -15.50 -29.36 18.54
N ARG A 48 -14.48 -29.18 19.35
CA ARG A 48 -14.50 -28.47 20.63
C ARG A 48 -13.98 -27.05 20.52
N MET A 49 -13.74 -26.56 19.31
CA MET A 49 -13.16 -25.25 19.03
C MET A 49 -11.75 -25.06 19.62
N ASN A 50 -11.00 -26.14 19.81
CA ASN A 50 -9.57 -26.05 20.09
C ASN A 50 -8.77 -26.19 18.80
N PRO A 51 -7.59 -25.55 18.70
CA PRO A 51 -6.71 -25.82 17.58
C PRO A 51 -6.41 -27.33 17.45
N THR A 52 -6.49 -27.85 16.24
CA THR A 52 -6.15 -29.25 15.95
C THR A 52 -4.69 -29.51 16.32
N ARG A 53 -4.33 -30.78 16.50
CA ARG A 53 -2.97 -31.19 16.84
C ARG A 53 -1.90 -30.59 15.90
N TRP A 54 -2.26 -30.47 14.62
CA TRP A 54 -1.35 -29.97 13.58
C TRP A 54 -1.48 -28.45 13.40
N GLY A 55 -2.64 -27.87 13.68
CA GLY A 55 -2.96 -26.47 13.46
C GLY A 55 -3.08 -26.10 11.97
N PHE A 56 -3.11 -27.08 11.08
CA PHE A 56 -3.28 -26.90 9.64
C PHE A 56 -4.03 -28.08 9.03
N PHE A 57 -4.58 -27.87 7.83
CA PHE A 57 -5.21 -28.93 7.06
C PHE A 57 -4.14 -29.94 6.63
N ASN A 58 -4.30 -31.16 7.13
CA ASN A 58 -3.42 -32.27 6.79
C ASN A 58 -4.20 -33.24 5.90
N ASN A 59 -3.62 -33.61 4.75
CA ASN A 59 -4.24 -34.55 3.82
C ASN A 59 -4.63 -35.86 4.55
N ALA A 60 -5.90 -36.20 4.49
CA ALA A 60 -6.33 -37.52 4.88
C ALA A 60 -5.77 -38.53 3.87
N LYS A 61 -5.37 -39.71 4.36
CA LYS A 61 -4.89 -40.77 3.46
C LYS A 61 -6.01 -41.75 3.21
N PRO A 62 -6.24 -42.18 1.95
CA PRO A 62 -7.22 -43.18 1.64
C PRO A 62 -6.82 -44.51 2.31
N GLN A 63 -7.81 -45.25 2.82
CA GLN A 63 -7.58 -46.61 3.30
C GLN A 63 -7.41 -47.58 2.12
N ARG A 64 -8.05 -47.26 0.99
CA ARG A 64 -7.98 -47.99 -0.28
C ARG A 64 -7.71 -47.00 -1.41
N PRO A 65 -7.06 -47.42 -2.50
CA PRO A 65 -6.73 -46.51 -3.61
C PRO A 65 -7.96 -45.87 -4.28
N GLU A 66 -9.13 -46.49 -4.19
CA GLU A 66 -10.39 -46.03 -4.76
C GLU A 66 -11.21 -45.10 -3.83
N ASP A 67 -10.79 -44.94 -2.58
CA ASP A 67 -11.53 -44.13 -1.62
C ASP A 67 -11.42 -42.64 -2.01
N LEU A 68 -12.56 -41.96 -2.05
CA LEU A 68 -12.64 -40.53 -2.20
C LEU A 68 -12.42 -39.84 -0.84
N ILE A 69 -11.61 -38.81 -0.83
CA ILE A 69 -11.25 -38.09 0.37
C ILE A 69 -11.73 -36.64 0.25
N GLU A 70 -12.36 -36.13 1.30
CA GLU A 70 -12.92 -34.78 1.32
C GLU A 70 -11.84 -33.69 1.33
N TYR A 71 -10.71 -33.95 2.00
CA TYR A 71 -9.67 -32.95 2.26
C TYR A 71 -8.29 -33.48 1.84
N ASP A 72 -8.01 -33.38 0.54
CA ASP A 72 -6.73 -33.77 -0.04
C ASP A 72 -6.25 -32.67 -0.99
N PHE A 73 -5.17 -31.99 -0.64
CA PHE A 73 -4.60 -30.95 -1.49
C PHE A 73 -4.15 -31.49 -2.86
N ASP A 74 -3.64 -32.71 -2.91
CA ASP A 74 -3.12 -33.27 -4.16
C ASP A 74 -4.23 -33.53 -5.19
N ALA A 75 -5.48 -33.74 -4.72
CA ALA A 75 -6.68 -33.86 -5.54
C ALA A 75 -7.48 -32.55 -5.66
N ALA A 76 -7.15 -31.53 -4.89
CA ALA A 76 -7.85 -30.25 -4.88
C ALA A 76 -7.58 -29.43 -6.15
N PRO A 77 -8.52 -28.54 -6.54
CA PRO A 77 -8.29 -27.60 -7.63
C PRO A 77 -7.16 -26.62 -7.32
N THR A 78 -6.68 -25.94 -8.34
CA THR A 78 -5.63 -24.92 -8.22
C THR A 78 -6.16 -23.52 -8.49
N MET A 79 -5.51 -22.52 -7.88
CA MET A 79 -5.63 -21.12 -8.24
C MET A 79 -4.27 -20.47 -8.42
N HIS A 80 -4.21 -19.43 -9.23
CA HIS A 80 -2.96 -18.73 -9.51
C HIS A 80 -2.59 -17.77 -8.38
N VAL A 81 -1.35 -17.83 -7.91
CA VAL A 81 -0.72 -16.89 -6.97
C VAL A 81 0.39 -16.15 -7.71
N PRO A 82 0.45 -14.80 -7.63
CA PRO A 82 -0.43 -13.90 -6.90
C PRO A 82 -1.81 -13.76 -7.55
N GLY A 83 -2.85 -13.73 -6.69
CA GLY A 83 -4.22 -13.56 -7.14
C GLY A 83 -5.22 -13.59 -5.98
N ASP A 84 -6.46 -13.30 -6.30
CA ASP A 84 -7.58 -13.40 -5.39
C ASP A 84 -8.52 -14.54 -5.82
N TRP A 85 -9.17 -15.20 -4.87
CA TRP A 85 -10.11 -16.27 -5.19
C TRP A 85 -11.45 -15.77 -5.73
N ASN A 86 -11.79 -14.49 -5.46
CA ASN A 86 -13.08 -13.93 -5.83
C ASN A 86 -13.24 -13.74 -7.35
N THR A 87 -12.12 -13.67 -8.08
CA THR A 87 -12.13 -13.55 -9.55
C THR A 87 -11.67 -14.81 -10.30
N GLN A 88 -11.15 -15.80 -9.58
CA GLN A 88 -10.64 -17.04 -10.17
C GLN A 88 -11.64 -18.21 -10.09
N ASP A 89 -12.55 -18.19 -9.11
CA ASP A 89 -13.61 -19.18 -8.97
C ASP A 89 -14.96 -18.50 -8.76
N GLU A 90 -15.92 -18.70 -9.68
CA GLU A 90 -17.24 -18.09 -9.63
C GLU A 90 -18.01 -18.40 -8.35
N ARG A 91 -17.80 -19.60 -7.76
CA ARG A 91 -18.39 -20.01 -6.49
C ARG A 91 -17.91 -19.16 -5.32
N LEU A 92 -16.72 -18.56 -5.45
CA LEU A 92 -16.08 -17.74 -4.43
C LEU A 92 -16.23 -16.24 -4.67
N PHE A 93 -17.02 -15.82 -5.67
CA PHE A 93 -17.16 -14.41 -6.02
C PHE A 93 -17.52 -13.53 -4.83
N PHE A 94 -18.45 -13.94 -3.98
CA PHE A 94 -18.84 -13.23 -2.75
C PHE A 94 -18.24 -13.84 -1.47
N TYR A 95 -17.41 -14.87 -1.60
CA TYR A 95 -16.92 -15.57 -0.43
C TYR A 95 -15.96 -14.71 0.40
N GLU A 96 -16.29 -14.56 1.67
CA GLU A 96 -15.42 -14.06 2.72
C GLU A 96 -15.31 -15.12 3.81
N GLY A 97 -14.13 -15.67 4.02
CA GLY A 97 -13.92 -16.80 4.91
C GLY A 97 -12.51 -17.37 4.81
N THR A 98 -12.35 -18.60 5.24
CA THR A 98 -11.06 -19.29 5.25
C THR A 98 -10.87 -20.12 3.99
N VAL A 99 -9.70 -19.95 3.37
CA VAL A 99 -9.18 -20.79 2.28
C VAL A 99 -7.77 -21.21 2.64
N TRP A 100 -7.49 -22.49 2.46
CA TRP A 100 -6.15 -23.06 2.61
C TRP A 100 -5.50 -23.20 1.25
N LEU A 101 -4.23 -22.78 1.13
CA LEU A 101 -3.46 -22.88 -0.09
C LEU A 101 -2.20 -23.70 0.17
N GLN A 102 -1.85 -24.58 -0.77
CA GLN A 102 -0.64 -25.40 -0.70
C GLN A 102 0.16 -25.34 -1.98
N ARG A 103 1.49 -25.30 -1.84
CA ARG A 103 2.44 -25.44 -2.94
C ARG A 103 3.62 -26.31 -2.55
N TYR A 104 4.00 -27.21 -3.46
CA TYR A 104 5.29 -27.90 -3.41
C TYR A 104 6.37 -27.09 -4.13
N PHE A 105 7.61 -27.18 -3.65
CA PHE A 105 8.78 -26.57 -4.26
C PHE A 105 10.05 -27.33 -3.92
N ASP A 106 11.04 -27.26 -4.79
CA ASP A 106 12.35 -27.83 -4.55
C ASP A 106 13.29 -26.78 -3.90
N TYR A 107 14.06 -27.22 -2.94
CA TYR A 107 15.05 -26.38 -2.25
C TYR A 107 16.43 -27.05 -2.25
N GLN A 108 17.45 -26.26 -2.53
CA GLN A 108 18.86 -26.66 -2.42
C GLN A 108 19.55 -25.71 -1.43
N PRO A 109 20.06 -26.21 -0.30
CA PRO A 109 20.82 -25.42 0.65
C PRO A 109 22.04 -24.76 -0.01
N GLN A 110 22.28 -23.50 0.29
CA GLN A 110 23.40 -22.73 -0.28
C GLN A 110 24.44 -22.43 0.82
N GLY A 111 25.22 -23.44 1.21
CA GLY A 111 26.21 -23.32 2.27
C GLY A 111 25.56 -22.92 3.61
N ASN A 112 26.04 -21.84 4.22
CA ASN A 112 25.51 -21.33 5.49
C ASN A 112 24.47 -20.21 5.32
N ARG A 113 23.93 -20.01 4.09
CA ARG A 113 22.92 -18.97 3.84
C ARG A 113 21.61 -19.31 4.53
N ARG A 114 20.87 -18.26 4.91
CA ARG A 114 19.52 -18.37 5.49
C ARG A 114 18.48 -18.27 4.40
N ALA A 115 17.33 -18.90 4.62
CA ALA A 115 16.19 -18.87 3.75
C ALA A 115 15.04 -18.08 4.40
N LEU A 116 14.61 -16.97 3.77
CA LEU A 116 13.47 -16.19 4.23
C LEU A 116 12.30 -16.39 3.25
N LEU A 117 11.16 -16.82 3.78
CA LEU A 117 9.92 -16.92 3.01
C LEU A 117 9.18 -15.58 3.10
N TYR A 118 9.09 -14.89 1.98
CA TYR A 118 8.51 -13.55 1.85
C TYR A 118 7.15 -13.63 1.14
N PHE A 119 6.21 -12.85 1.65
CA PHE A 119 4.91 -12.59 1.05
C PHE A 119 4.76 -11.08 0.81
N GLY A 120 4.44 -10.68 -0.40
CA GLY A 120 4.17 -9.28 -0.74
C GLY A 120 2.87 -8.75 -0.14
N ALA A 121 1.85 -9.59 -0.03
CA ALA A 121 0.63 -9.40 0.77
C ALA A 121 -0.24 -10.66 0.76
N VAL A 122 -0.92 -10.90 1.88
CA VAL A 122 -1.97 -11.92 2.04
C VAL A 122 -3.17 -11.26 2.71
N ASN A 123 -4.35 -11.32 2.13
CA ASN A 123 -5.53 -10.64 2.66
C ASN A 123 -6.48 -11.62 3.32
N TYR A 124 -6.65 -11.60 4.63
CA TYR A 124 -6.30 -10.56 5.59
C TYR A 124 -5.46 -11.12 6.76
N ASP A 125 -5.91 -12.19 7.40
CA ASP A 125 -5.24 -12.95 8.46
C ASP A 125 -4.66 -14.23 7.88
N CYS A 126 -3.38 -14.52 8.13
CA CYS A 126 -2.79 -15.74 7.61
C CYS A 126 -1.86 -16.45 8.59
N HIS A 127 -1.95 -17.78 8.58
CA HIS A 127 -1.01 -18.68 9.24
C HIS A 127 -0.20 -19.42 8.18
N VAL A 128 1.12 -19.42 8.34
CA VAL A 128 2.04 -20.05 7.38
C VAL A 128 2.73 -21.24 8.03
N TYR A 129 2.76 -22.36 7.30
CA TYR A 129 3.40 -23.61 7.70
C TYR A 129 4.34 -24.08 6.59
N VAL A 130 5.53 -24.54 6.98
CA VAL A 130 6.53 -25.13 6.06
C VAL A 130 6.84 -26.52 6.57
N ASN A 131 6.68 -27.54 5.70
CA ASN A 131 6.90 -28.95 6.05
C ASN A 131 6.14 -29.37 7.32
N GLY A 132 4.91 -28.85 7.49
CA GLY A 132 4.04 -29.16 8.63
C GLY A 132 4.38 -28.43 9.93
N LYS A 133 5.37 -27.57 9.96
CA LYS A 133 5.73 -26.75 11.13
C LYS A 133 5.31 -25.31 10.92
N LYS A 134 4.72 -24.66 11.94
CA LYS A 134 4.31 -23.26 11.87
C LYS A 134 5.52 -22.34 11.70
N ALA A 135 5.57 -21.60 10.60
CA ALA A 135 6.58 -20.59 10.34
C ALA A 135 6.19 -19.24 10.98
N GLY A 136 4.89 -18.88 10.95
CA GLY A 136 4.43 -17.65 11.57
C GLY A 136 2.97 -17.32 11.32
N HIS A 137 2.60 -16.09 11.71
CA HIS A 137 1.27 -15.51 11.61
C HIS A 137 1.39 -14.03 11.26
N HIS A 138 0.53 -13.54 10.37
CA HIS A 138 0.47 -12.14 9.99
C HIS A 138 -0.97 -11.67 9.86
N VAL A 139 -1.21 -10.40 10.23
CA VAL A 139 -2.52 -9.73 10.15
C VAL A 139 -2.36 -8.40 9.44
N GLY A 140 -3.02 -8.24 8.30
CA GLY A 140 -2.98 -7.05 7.45
C GLY A 140 -2.88 -7.42 5.98
N GLY A 141 -3.81 -6.90 5.15
CA GLY A 141 -3.99 -7.37 3.78
C GLY A 141 -3.14 -6.70 2.71
N PHE A 142 -2.31 -5.70 3.05
CA PHE A 142 -1.73 -4.79 2.05
C PHE A 142 -0.24 -4.50 2.23
N THR A 143 0.39 -5.12 3.22
CA THR A 143 1.81 -4.91 3.52
C THR A 143 2.58 -6.22 3.45
N PRO A 144 3.86 -6.17 3.07
CA PRO A 144 4.69 -7.35 3.00
C PRO A 144 5.18 -7.80 4.38
N PHE A 145 5.48 -9.10 4.47
CA PHE A 145 6.08 -9.72 5.64
C PHE A 145 6.94 -10.93 5.23
N ASN A 146 7.77 -11.40 6.14
CA ASN A 146 8.61 -12.56 5.90
C ASN A 146 8.85 -13.36 7.18
N PHE A 147 9.18 -14.64 7.00
CA PHE A 147 9.57 -15.56 8.07
C PHE A 147 10.90 -16.22 7.74
N ASP A 148 11.75 -16.39 8.74
CA ASP A 148 12.92 -17.23 8.60
C ASP A 148 12.51 -18.71 8.65
N VAL A 149 12.72 -19.41 7.56
CA VAL A 149 12.35 -20.81 7.40
C VAL A 149 13.56 -21.74 7.26
N THR A 150 14.76 -21.23 7.51
CA THR A 150 16.02 -21.96 7.33
C THR A 150 15.97 -23.35 7.99
N ASP A 151 15.56 -23.42 9.25
CA ASP A 151 15.51 -24.67 10.03
C ASP A 151 14.25 -25.51 9.74
N LEU A 152 13.37 -25.04 8.89
CA LEU A 152 12.15 -25.73 8.46
C LEU A 152 12.31 -26.43 7.12
N LEU A 153 13.33 -26.06 6.35
CA LEU A 153 13.61 -26.61 5.02
C LEU A 153 14.56 -27.78 5.08
N HIS A 154 14.46 -28.66 4.10
CA HIS A 154 15.43 -29.72 3.82
C HIS A 154 15.75 -29.76 2.33
N GLU A 155 16.84 -30.40 1.97
CA GLU A 155 17.21 -30.60 0.57
C GLU A 155 16.14 -31.39 -0.18
N GLY A 156 15.83 -31.00 -1.42
CA GLY A 156 14.84 -31.61 -2.27
C GLY A 156 13.44 -31.04 -2.07
N LYS A 157 12.41 -31.89 -2.12
CA LYS A 157 11.00 -31.49 -2.19
C LYS A 157 10.48 -31.01 -0.83
N ASN A 158 10.03 -29.76 -0.76
CA ASN A 158 9.39 -29.13 0.38
C ASN A 158 7.95 -28.72 0.04
N PHE A 159 7.17 -28.34 1.05
CA PHE A 159 5.86 -27.75 0.84
C PHE A 159 5.59 -26.61 1.81
N VAL A 160 4.80 -25.66 1.34
CA VAL A 160 4.24 -24.57 2.15
C VAL A 160 2.72 -24.68 2.14
N ILE A 161 2.11 -24.48 3.31
CA ILE A 161 0.66 -24.34 3.49
C ILE A 161 0.38 -22.97 4.10
N VAL A 162 -0.61 -22.27 3.56
CA VAL A 162 -1.06 -20.96 4.06
C VAL A 162 -2.56 -21.02 4.32
N LYS A 163 -2.96 -20.86 5.59
CA LYS A 163 -4.35 -20.53 5.95
C LYS A 163 -4.55 -19.06 5.68
N VAL A 164 -5.54 -18.69 4.92
CA VAL A 164 -5.93 -17.30 4.65
C VAL A 164 -7.36 -17.08 5.07
N ASP A 165 -7.63 -16.09 5.89
CA ASP A 165 -8.98 -15.69 6.31
C ASP A 165 -9.20 -14.20 6.02
N ASN A 166 -10.18 -13.87 5.15
CA ASN A 166 -10.53 -12.48 4.84
C ASN A 166 -11.84 -12.02 5.48
N LYS A 167 -12.31 -12.68 6.53
CA LYS A 167 -13.49 -12.22 7.26
C LYS A 167 -13.29 -10.81 7.81
N ARG A 168 -14.35 -10.02 7.71
CA ARG A 168 -14.36 -8.65 8.24
C ARG A 168 -14.47 -8.65 9.76
N SER A 169 -13.68 -7.82 10.43
CA SER A 169 -13.69 -7.69 11.88
C SER A 169 -13.78 -6.24 12.30
N ALA A 170 -14.51 -5.96 13.39
CA ALA A 170 -14.60 -4.61 13.96
C ALA A 170 -13.26 -4.06 14.45
N SER A 171 -12.33 -4.94 14.85
CA SER A 171 -10.99 -4.57 15.32
C SER A 171 -9.93 -4.56 14.23
N ALA A 172 -10.29 -4.93 12.99
CA ALA A 172 -9.37 -4.93 11.86
C ALA A 172 -9.12 -3.52 11.29
N VAL A 173 -8.06 -3.38 10.48
CA VAL A 173 -7.73 -2.20 9.69
C VAL A 173 -7.48 -2.63 8.25
N PRO A 174 -8.47 -2.42 7.33
CA PRO A 174 -9.76 -1.76 7.51
C PRO A 174 -10.74 -2.60 8.36
N THR A 175 -11.79 -1.95 8.82
CA THR A 175 -12.85 -2.56 9.64
C THR A 175 -13.88 -3.35 8.83
N GLN A 176 -15.13 -3.45 9.31
CA GLN A 176 -16.21 -4.22 8.69
C GLN A 176 -16.82 -3.55 7.45
N ILE A 177 -16.82 -2.22 7.38
CA ILE A 177 -17.50 -1.47 6.32
C ILE A 177 -16.50 -0.61 5.55
N PHE A 178 -16.33 -0.93 4.26
CA PHE A 178 -15.52 -0.16 3.31
C PHE A 178 -16.08 -0.29 1.89
N ASP A 179 -15.74 0.63 0.98
CA ASP A 179 -16.33 0.75 -0.35
C ASP A 179 -15.41 0.20 -1.46
N TRP A 180 -14.82 -0.97 -1.25
CA TRP A 180 -14.09 -1.74 -2.26
C TRP A 180 -14.30 -3.24 -2.05
N TRP A 181 -13.90 -4.06 -3.03
CA TRP A 181 -14.00 -5.51 -2.93
C TRP A 181 -12.96 -6.08 -1.96
N ASN A 182 -13.41 -6.93 -1.05
CA ASN A 182 -12.54 -7.58 -0.08
C ASN A 182 -11.87 -8.83 -0.70
N TYR A 183 -11.02 -8.59 -1.69
CA TYR A 183 -10.33 -9.66 -2.40
C TYR A 183 -9.49 -10.51 -1.46
N GLY A 184 -9.87 -11.81 -1.29
CA GLY A 184 -9.16 -12.74 -0.42
C GLY A 184 -8.11 -13.55 -1.18
N GLY A 185 -7.02 -13.92 -0.50
CA GLY A 185 -5.97 -14.76 -1.07
C GLY A 185 -4.57 -14.22 -0.85
N ILE A 186 -3.61 -14.87 -1.49
CA ILE A 186 -2.22 -14.41 -1.59
C ILE A 186 -2.14 -13.48 -2.80
N THR A 187 -2.35 -12.19 -2.55
CA THR A 187 -2.61 -11.20 -3.61
C THR A 187 -1.35 -10.60 -4.24
N ARG A 188 -0.16 -10.85 -3.66
CA ARG A 188 1.13 -10.41 -4.18
C ARG A 188 2.15 -11.53 -4.12
N ASP A 189 3.34 -11.30 -4.67
CA ASP A 189 4.39 -12.30 -4.86
C ASP A 189 4.72 -13.10 -3.59
N VAL A 190 5.03 -14.38 -3.78
CA VAL A 190 5.64 -15.26 -2.78
C VAL A 190 7.03 -15.62 -3.25
N LEU A 191 8.04 -15.29 -2.44
CA LEU A 191 9.44 -15.46 -2.78
C LEU A 191 10.19 -16.16 -1.65
N LEU A 192 11.08 -17.07 -2.02
CA LEU A 192 12.07 -17.63 -1.10
C LEU A 192 13.40 -16.89 -1.34
N LEU A 193 13.83 -16.10 -0.37
CA LEU A 193 15.07 -15.33 -0.42
C LEU A 193 16.22 -16.16 0.14
N SER A 194 17.38 -16.09 -0.51
CA SER A 194 18.64 -16.57 0.02
C SER A 194 19.47 -15.38 0.51
N VAL A 195 19.72 -15.30 1.80
CA VAL A 195 20.47 -14.21 2.44
C VAL A 195 21.67 -14.73 3.23
N ALA A 196 22.67 -13.88 3.44
CA ALA A 196 23.82 -14.21 4.30
C ALA A 196 23.37 -14.46 5.76
N PRO A 197 24.16 -15.12 6.61
CA PRO A 197 23.84 -15.27 8.04
C PRO A 197 23.59 -13.92 8.73
N THR A 198 24.42 -12.93 8.41
CA THR A 198 24.20 -11.52 8.74
C THR A 198 24.03 -10.78 7.41
N TYR A 199 22.92 -10.09 7.23
CA TYR A 199 22.58 -9.37 6.00
C TYR A 199 22.08 -7.96 6.32
N ILE A 200 22.05 -7.11 5.28
CA ILE A 200 21.49 -5.77 5.38
C ILE A 200 19.96 -5.90 5.36
N GLU A 201 19.33 -5.71 6.52
CA GLU A 201 17.88 -5.82 6.69
C GLU A 201 17.16 -4.60 6.14
N ASN A 202 17.70 -3.41 6.45
CA ASN A 202 17.13 -2.13 6.05
C ASN A 202 18.22 -1.10 5.75
N TYR A 203 17.94 -0.15 4.87
CA TYR A 203 18.80 1.01 4.59
C TYR A 203 17.95 2.19 4.14
N SER A 204 18.47 3.42 4.33
CA SER A 204 17.80 4.67 3.94
C SER A 204 18.82 5.69 3.43
N LEU A 205 18.47 6.36 2.32
CA LEU A 205 19.30 7.41 1.70
C LEU A 205 18.47 8.66 1.33
N PRO A 206 17.79 9.33 2.26
CA PRO A 206 17.08 10.56 1.94
C PRO A 206 18.03 11.73 1.74
N LEU A 207 17.67 12.63 0.81
CA LEU A 207 18.35 13.91 0.68
C LEU A 207 17.94 14.84 1.84
N THR A 208 18.92 15.36 2.55
CA THR A 208 18.69 16.33 3.64
C THR A 208 18.30 17.69 3.06
N PRO A 209 17.22 18.33 3.55
CA PRO A 209 16.89 19.70 3.16
C PRO A 209 18.04 20.66 3.47
N SER A 210 18.50 21.41 2.49
CA SER A 210 19.58 22.36 2.69
C SER A 210 19.06 23.79 2.91
N LYS A 211 19.58 24.47 3.93
CA LYS A 211 19.33 25.90 4.14
C LYS A 211 20.24 26.71 3.20
N GLY A 212 19.70 27.10 2.02
CA GLY A 212 20.40 28.02 1.08
C GLY A 212 21.09 27.34 -0.12
N ARG A 213 21.82 28.15 -0.92
CA ARG A 213 22.54 27.71 -2.13
C ARG A 213 23.95 27.18 -1.79
N GLY A 214 24.02 26.17 -0.93
CA GLY A 214 25.31 25.55 -0.59
C GLY A 214 25.99 24.88 -1.81
N LYS A 215 27.34 24.83 -1.78
CA LYS A 215 28.12 24.13 -2.82
C LYS A 215 27.99 22.61 -2.73
N GLU A 216 27.54 22.10 -1.58
CA GLU A 216 27.36 20.69 -1.30
C GLU A 216 25.90 20.39 -0.93
N ARG A 217 25.50 19.15 -1.19
CA ARG A 217 24.27 18.51 -0.72
C ARG A 217 24.63 17.38 0.21
N GLU A 218 23.76 17.09 1.13
CA GLU A 218 23.95 16.05 2.13
C GLU A 218 22.88 14.98 1.97
N ILE A 219 23.31 13.71 1.84
CA ILE A 219 22.44 12.54 1.83
C ILE A 219 22.64 11.86 3.19
N ALA A 220 21.58 11.79 3.98
CA ALA A 220 21.63 11.01 5.21
C ALA A 220 21.66 9.52 4.84
N PHE A 221 22.61 8.77 5.40
CA PHE A 221 22.71 7.34 5.21
C PHE A 221 22.48 6.62 6.53
N SER A 222 21.57 5.67 6.51
CA SER A 222 21.42 4.73 7.62
C SER A 222 21.26 3.31 7.10
N THR A 223 21.73 2.34 7.87
CA THR A 223 21.47 0.92 7.62
C THR A 223 21.33 0.17 8.93
N GLN A 224 20.59 -0.94 8.88
CA GLN A 224 20.41 -1.88 9.96
C GLN A 224 20.74 -3.28 9.45
N LEU A 225 21.62 -3.98 10.16
CA LEU A 225 21.88 -5.39 9.92
C LEU A 225 20.84 -6.27 10.62
N SER A 226 20.64 -7.47 10.11
CA SER A 226 19.75 -8.49 10.69
C SER A 226 20.19 -8.99 12.08
N GLN A 227 21.43 -8.73 12.45
CA GLN A 227 22.01 -9.05 13.76
C GLN A 227 22.67 -7.82 14.36
N ALA A 228 22.57 -7.68 15.68
CA ALA A 228 23.25 -6.65 16.46
C ALA A 228 24.73 -6.98 16.62
N VAL A 229 25.54 -6.69 15.59
CA VAL A 229 26.97 -7.00 15.55
C VAL A 229 27.77 -5.73 15.24
N ALA A 230 28.65 -5.35 16.15
CA ALA A 230 29.56 -4.23 15.96
C ALA A 230 30.74 -4.58 15.04
N GLY A 231 31.38 -3.57 14.49
CA GLY A 231 32.63 -3.72 13.76
C GLY A 231 32.49 -4.23 12.33
N GLN A 232 31.26 -4.37 11.82
CA GLN A 232 31.04 -4.79 10.45
C GLN A 232 31.25 -3.62 9.48
N SER A 233 31.92 -3.87 8.36
CA SER A 233 32.21 -2.88 7.34
C SER A 233 31.05 -2.76 6.37
N VAL A 234 30.42 -1.58 6.29
CA VAL A 234 29.35 -1.27 5.33
C VAL A 234 29.83 -0.21 4.36
N THR A 235 29.83 -0.53 3.07
CA THR A 235 30.23 0.39 2.00
C THR A 235 29.02 0.83 1.20
N VAL A 236 28.88 2.14 1.00
CA VAL A 236 27.93 2.74 0.05
C VAL A 236 28.68 3.25 -1.17
N ASN A 237 28.20 2.88 -2.35
CA ASN A 237 28.79 3.25 -3.62
C ASN A 237 27.69 3.82 -4.56
N ILE A 238 27.91 5.07 -5.03
CA ILE A 238 27.08 5.72 -6.05
C ILE A 238 28.01 6.16 -7.19
N PRO A 239 28.26 5.30 -8.18
CA PRO A 239 29.33 5.53 -9.18
C PRO A 239 29.17 6.83 -9.97
N GLU A 240 27.96 7.17 -10.39
CA GLU A 240 27.67 8.40 -11.14
C GLU A 240 28.05 9.67 -10.37
N LEU A 241 27.98 9.64 -9.04
CA LEU A 241 28.37 10.74 -8.17
C LEU A 241 29.85 10.67 -7.77
N ARG A 242 30.57 9.62 -8.17
CA ARG A 242 31.94 9.28 -7.72
C ARG A 242 32.03 9.25 -6.19
N LEU A 243 31.00 8.68 -5.56
CA LEU A 243 30.90 8.57 -4.11
C LEU A 243 31.05 7.11 -3.74
N LYS A 244 32.08 6.81 -2.98
CA LYS A 244 32.29 5.50 -2.33
C LYS A 244 32.82 5.74 -0.93
N GLN A 245 32.04 5.33 0.08
CA GLN A 245 32.42 5.50 1.49
C GLN A 245 32.12 4.24 2.27
N THR A 246 32.99 3.94 3.23
CA THR A 246 32.87 2.78 4.11
C THR A 246 32.71 3.25 5.55
N PHE A 247 31.80 2.62 6.26
CA PHE A 247 31.47 2.87 7.66
C PHE A 247 31.55 1.57 8.44
N VAL A 248 31.57 1.69 9.76
CA VAL A 248 31.61 0.55 10.67
C VAL A 248 30.35 0.57 11.53
N THR A 249 29.73 -0.58 11.71
CA THR A 249 28.51 -0.71 12.52
C THR A 249 28.80 -0.52 14.00
N ASP A 250 27.83 0.06 14.72
CA ASP A 250 27.77 0.12 16.17
C ASP A 250 27.38 -1.24 16.79
N THR A 251 27.22 -1.27 18.11
CA THR A 251 26.84 -2.46 18.88
C THR A 251 25.48 -3.02 18.53
N ASP A 252 24.59 -2.20 17.97
CA ASP A 252 23.26 -2.61 17.53
C ASP A 252 23.22 -3.06 16.06
N GLY A 253 24.39 -3.14 15.40
CA GLY A 253 24.51 -3.48 13.98
C GLY A 253 24.02 -2.37 13.05
N ARG A 254 24.15 -1.10 13.48
CA ARG A 254 23.66 0.08 12.75
C ARG A 254 24.79 0.94 12.24
N VAL A 255 24.54 1.61 11.13
CA VAL A 255 25.30 2.78 10.67
C VAL A 255 24.35 3.95 10.55
N CYS A 256 24.75 5.11 11.07
CA CYS A 256 24.12 6.40 10.83
C CYS A 256 25.22 7.39 10.42
N ALA A 257 25.16 7.89 9.19
CA ALA A 257 26.20 8.73 8.59
C ALA A 257 25.64 9.78 7.65
N SER A 258 26.49 10.71 7.22
CA SER A 258 26.17 11.73 6.22
C SER A 258 27.13 11.63 5.04
N LEU A 259 26.57 11.60 3.83
CA LEU A 259 27.30 11.55 2.57
C LEU A 259 27.24 12.94 1.91
N LYS A 260 28.40 13.57 1.69
CA LYS A 260 28.48 14.88 1.04
C LYS A 260 28.70 14.75 -0.45
N VAL A 261 27.91 15.45 -1.24
CA VAL A 261 27.96 15.44 -2.71
C VAL A 261 28.01 16.88 -3.22
N PRO A 262 28.88 17.21 -4.18
CA PRO A 262 28.84 18.53 -4.82
C PRO A 262 27.47 18.79 -5.46
N ALA A 263 26.83 19.91 -5.09
CA ALA A 263 25.47 20.23 -5.54
C ALA A 263 25.31 20.20 -7.07
N LYS A 264 26.35 20.62 -7.80
CA LYS A 264 26.37 20.65 -9.27
C LYS A 264 26.39 19.25 -9.93
N LYS A 265 26.69 18.19 -9.17
CA LYS A 265 26.72 16.81 -9.67
C LYS A 265 25.42 16.05 -9.39
N LEU A 266 24.58 16.57 -8.48
CA LEU A 266 23.36 15.93 -8.07
C LEU A 266 22.16 16.51 -8.84
N THR A 267 21.68 15.78 -9.84
CA THR A 267 20.41 16.07 -10.50
C THR A 267 19.27 15.56 -9.62
N LEU A 268 18.39 16.47 -9.23
CA LEU A 268 17.26 16.12 -8.37
C LEU A 268 16.14 15.45 -9.18
N TRP A 269 15.48 14.49 -8.56
CA TRP A 269 14.31 13.84 -9.12
C TRP A 269 13.12 14.81 -9.13
N CYS A 270 12.40 14.89 -10.25
CA CYS A 270 11.12 15.60 -10.38
C CYS A 270 10.27 14.90 -11.48
N PRO A 271 8.97 15.23 -11.61
CA PRO A 271 8.10 14.64 -12.63
C PRO A 271 8.62 14.78 -14.07
N GLU A 272 9.21 15.91 -14.40
CA GLU A 272 9.75 16.23 -15.72
C GLU A 272 11.10 15.54 -16.00
N ASN A 273 11.84 15.23 -14.95
CA ASN A 273 13.13 14.53 -15.00
C ASN A 273 13.26 13.54 -13.84
N PRO A 274 12.70 12.34 -13.95
CA PRO A 274 12.71 11.34 -12.89
C PRO A 274 14.07 10.64 -12.75
N LYS A 275 15.13 11.42 -12.54
CA LYS A 275 16.50 10.95 -12.41
C LYS A 275 16.68 10.07 -11.19
N ARG A 276 17.17 8.87 -11.40
CA ARG A 276 17.56 7.90 -10.36
C ARG A 276 19.02 7.54 -10.53
N TYR A 277 19.68 7.24 -9.44
CA TYR A 277 21.08 6.82 -9.37
C TYR A 277 21.15 5.35 -8.96
N GLN A 278 22.06 4.61 -9.59
CA GLN A 278 22.40 3.27 -9.12
C GLN A 278 23.17 3.41 -7.81
N VAL A 279 22.66 2.73 -6.78
CA VAL A 279 23.25 2.67 -5.45
C VAL A 279 23.58 1.22 -5.15
N GLU A 280 24.80 0.98 -4.68
CA GLU A 280 25.23 -0.32 -4.18
C GLU A 280 25.58 -0.17 -2.70
N ILE A 281 25.08 -1.08 -1.88
CA ILE A 281 25.42 -1.17 -0.45
C ILE A 281 25.96 -2.57 -0.20
N SER A 282 27.19 -2.69 0.29
CA SER A 282 27.82 -3.97 0.54
C SER A 282 28.27 -4.11 1.99
N LEU A 283 28.10 -5.30 2.54
CA LEU A 283 28.55 -5.72 3.85
C LEU A 283 29.84 -6.53 3.71
N ASN A 284 30.89 -6.17 4.48
CA ASN A 284 32.19 -6.85 4.52
C ASN A 284 32.77 -7.17 3.12
N GLY A 285 32.59 -6.25 2.21
CA GLY A 285 32.95 -6.45 0.80
C GLY A 285 31.85 -7.18 0.03
N ASN A 286 31.66 -8.46 0.20
CA ASN A 286 30.74 -9.27 -0.60
C ASN A 286 29.87 -10.24 0.21
N ASP A 287 29.82 -10.15 1.54
CA ASP A 287 28.98 -11.04 2.36
C ASP A 287 27.50 -10.87 2.01
N ASP A 288 27.05 -9.60 1.88
CA ASP A 288 25.74 -9.23 1.36
C ASP A 288 25.89 -7.97 0.50
N VAL A 289 25.30 -7.98 -0.69
CA VAL A 289 25.36 -6.87 -1.65
C VAL A 289 23.96 -6.54 -2.13
N LEU A 290 23.56 -5.30 -1.92
CA LEU A 290 22.29 -4.78 -2.40
C LEU A 290 22.51 -3.70 -3.45
N THR A 291 21.74 -3.77 -4.52
CA THR A 291 21.64 -2.70 -5.51
C THR A 291 20.24 -2.08 -5.48
N ASP A 292 20.15 -0.77 -5.67
CA ASP A 292 18.87 -0.08 -5.81
C ASP A 292 19.01 1.10 -6.78
N SER A 293 17.89 1.56 -7.30
CA SER A 293 17.80 2.74 -8.15
C SER A 293 17.04 3.83 -7.41
N ILE A 294 17.74 4.84 -6.89
CA ILE A 294 17.22 5.83 -5.94
C ILE A 294 17.24 7.23 -6.55
N GLY A 295 16.11 7.93 -6.49
CA GLY A 295 16.00 9.36 -6.79
C GLY A 295 16.22 10.22 -5.53
N PHE A 296 16.80 11.41 -5.71
CA PHE A 296 17.01 12.36 -4.63
C PHE A 296 16.16 13.61 -4.84
N ARG A 297 15.38 13.98 -3.84
CA ARG A 297 14.53 15.18 -3.87
C ARG A 297 14.30 15.73 -2.45
N THR A 298 13.81 16.97 -2.35
CA THR A 298 13.24 17.53 -1.14
C THR A 298 11.76 17.84 -1.35
N ILE A 299 10.94 17.71 -0.30
CA ILE A 299 9.54 18.12 -0.27
C ILE A 299 9.29 18.85 1.05
N GLU A 300 8.65 20.00 0.97
CA GLU A 300 8.34 20.83 2.14
C GLU A 300 7.07 21.65 1.89
N THR A 301 6.49 22.21 2.96
CA THR A 301 5.43 23.21 2.85
C THR A 301 5.94 24.57 3.28
N ARG A 302 5.43 25.64 2.63
CA ARG A 302 5.69 27.03 3.01
C ARG A 302 4.41 27.83 2.90
N GLY A 303 3.80 28.16 4.06
CA GLY A 303 2.45 28.68 4.08
C GLY A 303 1.52 27.74 3.32
N LYS A 304 0.78 28.26 2.38
CA LYS A 304 -0.19 27.52 1.55
C LYS A 304 0.39 26.80 0.31
N GLN A 305 1.71 26.70 0.22
CA GLN A 305 2.39 26.08 -0.93
C GLN A 305 3.07 24.77 -0.57
N ILE A 306 3.05 23.82 -1.50
CA ILE A 306 3.92 22.64 -1.51
C ILE A 306 5.12 22.95 -2.39
N LEU A 307 6.32 22.66 -1.91
CA LEU A 307 7.56 22.91 -2.63
C LEU A 307 8.29 21.59 -2.90
N LEU A 308 8.48 21.28 -4.16
CA LEU A 308 9.35 20.19 -4.62
C LEU A 308 10.70 20.80 -5.02
N ASN A 309 11.78 20.35 -4.38
CA ASN A 309 13.13 20.86 -4.63
C ASN A 309 13.23 22.38 -4.45
N GLY A 310 12.44 22.94 -3.52
CA GLY A 310 12.37 24.37 -3.22
C GLY A 310 11.50 25.20 -4.17
N ASN A 311 10.89 24.60 -5.20
CA ASN A 311 10.00 25.26 -6.17
C ASN A 311 8.54 24.88 -5.91
N PRO A 312 7.60 25.84 -5.97
CA PRO A 312 6.18 25.56 -5.88
C PRO A 312 5.73 24.56 -6.95
N ILE A 313 4.88 23.59 -6.53
CA ILE A 313 4.28 22.61 -7.43
C ILE A 313 2.78 22.51 -7.17
N PHE A 314 1.98 22.43 -8.24
CA PHE A 314 0.58 22.06 -8.17
C PHE A 314 0.43 20.54 -8.43
N LEU A 315 -0.23 19.85 -7.53
CA LEU A 315 -0.42 18.40 -7.61
C LEU A 315 -1.65 18.07 -8.48
N LYS A 316 -1.41 17.80 -9.76
CA LYS A 316 -2.42 17.36 -10.74
C LYS A 316 -2.61 15.86 -10.58
N GLY A 317 -3.56 15.45 -9.75
CA GLY A 317 -3.65 14.07 -9.31
C GLY A 317 -4.94 13.35 -9.68
N ILE A 318 -4.97 12.06 -9.40
CA ILE A 318 -6.14 11.18 -9.50
C ILE A 318 -6.04 10.07 -8.46
N CYS A 319 -7.17 9.66 -7.88
CA CYS A 319 -7.22 8.47 -7.03
C CYS A 319 -7.12 7.19 -7.85
N LEU A 320 -6.50 6.17 -7.28
CA LEU A 320 -6.37 4.82 -7.83
C LEU A 320 -6.76 3.79 -6.78
N HIS A 321 -7.60 2.81 -7.14
CA HIS A 321 -7.65 1.52 -6.46
C HIS A 321 -6.70 0.53 -7.13
N GLU A 322 -6.18 -0.43 -6.37
CA GLU A 322 -5.29 -1.48 -6.87
C GLU A 322 -6.12 -2.57 -7.55
N GLU A 323 -6.72 -2.23 -8.69
CA GLU A 323 -7.47 -3.17 -9.53
C GLU A 323 -6.88 -3.24 -10.94
N LYS A 324 -6.96 -4.43 -11.53
CA LYS A 324 -6.49 -4.67 -12.92
C LYS A 324 -7.09 -3.67 -13.90
N PRO A 325 -6.32 -3.22 -14.88
CA PRO A 325 -6.79 -2.27 -15.89
C PRO A 325 -8.06 -2.76 -16.60
N ASN A 326 -8.12 -4.04 -16.92
CA ASN A 326 -9.25 -4.69 -17.58
C ASN A 326 -9.88 -5.74 -16.67
N GLY A 327 -11.19 -5.66 -16.46
CA GLY A 327 -11.92 -6.56 -15.57
C GLY A 327 -11.79 -6.20 -14.10
N GLY A 328 -11.87 -7.20 -13.24
CA GLY A 328 -11.73 -7.11 -11.78
C GLY A 328 -10.54 -7.90 -11.26
N GLY A 329 -10.32 -7.84 -9.95
CA GLY A 329 -9.23 -8.49 -9.26
C GLY A 329 -8.05 -7.55 -8.98
N ARG A 330 -7.13 -7.98 -8.11
CA ARG A 330 -5.97 -7.19 -7.71
C ARG A 330 -4.99 -6.97 -8.87
N ALA A 331 -4.59 -5.73 -9.08
CA ALA A 331 -3.44 -5.39 -9.92
C ALA A 331 -2.16 -5.83 -9.21
N ASN A 332 -1.51 -6.87 -9.73
CA ASN A 332 -0.40 -7.52 -9.06
C ASN A 332 0.88 -7.64 -9.91
N SER A 333 0.94 -6.91 -11.01
CA SER A 333 2.09 -6.91 -11.91
C SER A 333 2.60 -5.50 -12.23
N SER A 334 3.84 -5.41 -12.71
CA SER A 334 4.41 -4.15 -13.21
C SER A 334 3.69 -3.67 -14.47
N GLU A 335 3.09 -4.56 -15.25
CA GLU A 335 2.32 -4.23 -16.46
C GLU A 335 0.99 -3.58 -16.09
N ASP A 336 0.26 -4.13 -15.11
CA ASP A 336 -0.96 -3.51 -14.57
C ASP A 336 -0.67 -2.09 -14.06
N ALA A 337 0.40 -1.95 -13.25
CA ALA A 337 0.82 -0.67 -12.71
C ALA A 337 1.14 0.33 -13.83
N ARG A 338 1.92 -0.08 -14.82
CA ARG A 338 2.32 0.75 -15.96
C ARG A 338 1.10 1.21 -16.76
N THR A 339 0.13 0.33 -17.01
CA THR A 339 -1.09 0.66 -17.74
C THR A 339 -1.91 1.73 -17.01
N LEU A 340 -2.18 1.53 -15.72
CA LEU A 340 -2.93 2.49 -14.90
C LEU A 340 -2.22 3.86 -14.80
N LEU A 341 -0.90 3.84 -14.60
CA LEU A 341 -0.09 5.06 -14.53
C LEU A 341 0.03 5.76 -15.88
N THR A 342 0.03 5.01 -16.99
CA THR A 342 -0.02 5.58 -18.34
C THR A 342 -1.32 6.34 -18.54
N TRP A 343 -2.46 5.77 -18.15
CA TRP A 343 -3.74 6.49 -18.19
C TRP A 343 -3.71 7.75 -17.33
N ALA A 344 -3.15 7.69 -16.12
CA ALA A 344 -3.02 8.89 -15.29
C ALA A 344 -2.15 9.98 -15.98
N LYS A 345 -1.03 9.61 -16.62
CA LYS A 345 -0.20 10.56 -17.39
C LYS A 345 -0.92 11.14 -18.61
N GLU A 346 -1.66 10.33 -19.35
CA GLU A 346 -2.45 10.78 -20.50
C GLU A 346 -3.56 11.75 -20.09
N LEU A 347 -4.08 11.62 -18.85
CA LEU A 347 -5.01 12.55 -18.23
C LEU A 347 -4.34 13.90 -17.86
N GLY A 348 -3.02 13.99 -17.89
CA GLY A 348 -2.26 15.17 -17.49
C GLY A 348 -1.78 15.15 -16.03
N CYS A 349 -1.86 14.01 -15.34
CA CYS A 349 -1.46 13.90 -13.95
C CYS A 349 0.07 13.87 -13.78
N ASN A 350 0.56 14.56 -12.73
CA ASN A 350 1.89 14.42 -12.18
C ASN A 350 1.88 13.75 -10.79
N PHE A 351 0.69 13.36 -10.29
CA PHE A 351 0.45 12.87 -8.94
C PHE A 351 -0.65 11.81 -8.92
N VAL A 352 -0.54 10.81 -8.05
CA VAL A 352 -1.59 9.82 -7.78
C VAL A 352 -1.77 9.63 -6.28
N ARG A 353 -3.02 9.48 -5.85
CA ARG A 353 -3.37 8.99 -4.53
C ARG A 353 -3.70 7.52 -4.62
N LEU A 354 -2.87 6.69 -4.00
CA LEU A 354 -3.05 5.25 -3.93
C LEU A 354 -4.01 4.92 -2.79
N ALA A 355 -5.30 4.95 -3.11
CA ALA A 355 -6.38 4.80 -2.14
C ALA A 355 -6.76 3.33 -1.97
N HIS A 356 -7.18 2.89 -0.81
CA HIS A 356 -7.14 3.48 0.55
C HIS A 356 -6.20 2.65 1.44
N TYR A 357 -5.21 2.02 0.84
CA TYR A 357 -4.30 1.05 1.43
C TYR A 357 -2.94 1.07 0.69
N PRO A 358 -1.86 0.58 1.29
CA PRO A 358 -0.58 0.47 0.59
C PRO A 358 -0.71 -0.38 -0.67
N HIS A 359 -0.49 0.23 -1.85
CA HIS A 359 -0.50 -0.50 -3.12
C HIS A 359 0.74 -1.37 -3.28
N ASN A 360 0.72 -2.27 -4.26
CA ASN A 360 1.83 -3.12 -4.65
C ASN A 360 3.11 -2.30 -4.88
N GLU A 361 4.27 -2.84 -4.53
CA GLU A 361 5.56 -2.19 -4.72
C GLU A 361 5.84 -1.87 -6.21
N TYR A 362 5.33 -2.69 -7.15
CA TYR A 362 5.39 -2.39 -8.59
C TYR A 362 4.75 -1.04 -8.93
N MET A 363 3.61 -0.71 -8.32
CA MET A 363 2.92 0.57 -8.54
C MET A 363 3.80 1.75 -8.13
N VAL A 364 4.41 1.68 -6.95
CA VAL A 364 5.25 2.77 -6.44
C VAL A 364 6.53 2.93 -7.26
N ARG A 365 7.18 1.82 -7.62
CA ARG A 365 8.41 1.82 -8.43
C ARG A 365 8.17 2.27 -9.88
N GLU A 366 7.08 1.83 -10.51
CA GLU A 366 6.71 2.30 -11.85
C GLU A 366 6.34 3.80 -11.83
N ALA A 367 5.61 4.26 -10.83
CA ALA A 367 5.32 5.69 -10.66
C ALA A 367 6.61 6.52 -10.52
N GLU A 368 7.61 6.04 -9.74
CA GLU A 368 8.92 6.69 -9.61
C GLU A 368 9.64 6.78 -10.96
N ARG A 369 9.65 5.68 -11.72
CA ARG A 369 10.26 5.59 -13.04
C ARG A 369 9.60 6.52 -14.06
N MET A 370 8.27 6.65 -13.98
CA MET A 370 7.46 7.44 -14.90
C MET A 370 7.36 8.93 -14.52
N GLY A 371 7.93 9.36 -13.40
CA GLY A 371 7.84 10.75 -12.94
C GLY A 371 6.47 11.12 -12.38
N ILE A 372 5.85 10.22 -11.63
CA ILE A 372 4.55 10.45 -10.98
C ILE A 372 4.75 10.45 -9.46
N LEU A 373 4.40 11.56 -8.82
CA LEU A 373 4.37 11.71 -7.37
C LEU A 373 3.27 10.84 -6.74
N VAL A 374 3.49 10.41 -5.51
CA VAL A 374 2.60 9.46 -4.82
C VAL A 374 2.21 9.96 -3.44
N TRP A 375 0.92 9.85 -3.15
CA TRP A 375 0.32 9.82 -1.83
C TRP A 375 0.02 8.35 -1.50
N SER A 376 0.69 7.80 -0.48
CA SER A 376 0.47 6.44 0.01
C SER A 376 -0.22 6.49 1.36
N GLU A 377 -1.20 5.60 1.60
CA GLU A 377 -2.00 5.62 2.83
C GLU A 377 -2.27 4.23 3.39
N ILE A 378 -2.57 4.18 4.71
CA ILE A 378 -3.04 2.99 5.41
C ILE A 378 -4.55 2.98 5.52
N SER A 379 -5.15 1.81 5.72
CA SER A 379 -6.60 1.58 5.66
C SER A 379 -7.37 2.03 6.90
N CYS A 380 -6.96 3.09 7.61
CA CYS A 380 -7.79 3.73 8.63
C CYS A 380 -8.93 4.49 7.95
N TYR A 381 -9.97 3.77 7.57
CA TYR A 381 -11.04 4.23 6.70
C TYR A 381 -12.38 4.25 7.47
N TRP A 382 -13.07 5.41 7.45
CA TRP A 382 -14.31 5.66 8.19
C TRP A 382 -14.15 5.41 9.68
N THR A 383 -14.94 4.52 10.27
CA THR A 383 -14.91 4.23 11.70
C THR A 383 -14.19 2.91 11.97
N ILE A 384 -13.17 2.95 12.82
CA ILE A 384 -12.50 1.76 13.34
C ILE A 384 -12.62 1.74 14.88
N ASP A 385 -12.18 0.69 15.55
CA ASP A 385 -12.20 0.60 17.00
C ASP A 385 -11.07 1.45 17.61
N TRP A 386 -11.35 2.74 17.80
CA TRP A 386 -10.38 3.74 18.30
C TRP A 386 -9.84 3.47 19.70
N LYS A 387 -10.54 2.66 20.50
CA LYS A 387 -10.17 2.34 21.89
C LYS A 387 -9.36 1.04 21.98
N ASN A 388 -9.40 0.21 20.96
CA ASN A 388 -8.77 -1.10 20.98
C ASN A 388 -7.26 -1.00 20.73
N LYS A 389 -6.48 -1.51 21.69
CA LYS A 389 -5.02 -1.50 21.62
C LYS A 389 -4.49 -2.35 20.45
N ALA A 390 -5.11 -3.49 20.18
CA ALA A 390 -4.70 -4.37 19.08
C ALA A 390 -4.96 -3.71 17.72
N THR A 391 -6.08 -3.00 17.55
CA THR A 391 -6.37 -2.21 16.35
C THR A 391 -5.32 -1.13 16.13
N TYR A 392 -4.91 -0.42 17.20
CA TYR A 392 -3.83 0.57 17.10
C TYR A 392 -2.51 -0.08 16.69
N GLN A 393 -2.15 -1.20 17.29
CA GLN A 393 -0.91 -1.92 16.97
C GLN A 393 -0.90 -2.40 15.52
N ASN A 394 -2.05 -2.89 15.01
CA ASN A 394 -2.19 -3.29 13.62
C ASN A 394 -2.04 -2.10 12.65
N ALA A 395 -2.71 -0.96 12.94
CA ALA A 395 -2.55 0.26 12.14
C ALA A 395 -1.11 0.77 12.15
N GLN A 396 -0.44 0.74 13.31
CA GLN A 396 0.96 1.12 13.47
C GLN A 396 1.88 0.19 12.69
N GLN A 397 1.62 -1.13 12.71
CA GLN A 397 2.41 -2.11 11.96
C GLN A 397 2.29 -1.89 10.46
N GLN A 398 1.05 -1.73 9.94
CA GLN A 398 0.83 -1.45 8.51
C GLN A 398 1.54 -0.15 8.07
N LEU A 399 1.51 0.89 8.92
CA LEU A 399 2.21 2.15 8.66
C LEU A 399 3.74 1.96 8.65
N THR A 400 4.27 1.16 9.56
CA THR A 400 5.69 0.81 9.62
C THR A 400 6.13 0.09 8.36
N ASP A 401 5.40 -0.94 7.95
CA ASP A 401 5.73 -1.77 6.79
C ASP A 401 5.67 -0.95 5.50
N MET A 402 4.66 -0.08 5.36
CA MET A 402 4.53 0.83 4.24
C MET A 402 5.73 1.80 4.15
N ILE A 403 6.08 2.44 5.26
CA ILE A 403 7.21 3.39 5.30
C ILE A 403 8.52 2.65 5.04
N ARG A 404 8.78 1.52 5.71
CA ARG A 404 10.01 0.74 5.52
C ARG A 404 10.22 0.31 4.08
N ARG A 405 9.17 -0.14 3.40
CA ARG A 405 9.25 -0.55 1.99
C ARG A 405 9.58 0.62 1.07
N ASP A 406 8.96 1.78 1.29
CA ASP A 406 8.91 2.85 0.28
C ASP A 406 9.72 4.11 0.63
N HIS A 407 10.36 4.20 1.80
CA HIS A 407 11.08 5.41 2.22
C HIS A 407 12.27 5.80 1.32
N ASN A 408 12.79 4.90 0.50
CA ASN A 408 13.81 5.20 -0.51
C ASN A 408 13.20 5.62 -1.87
N ARG A 409 11.88 5.66 -2.02
CA ARG A 409 11.24 6.06 -3.28
C ARG A 409 11.04 7.57 -3.32
N ALA A 410 11.71 8.25 -4.26
CA ALA A 410 11.68 9.71 -4.36
C ALA A 410 10.28 10.26 -4.66
N ASN A 411 9.47 9.52 -5.38
CA ASN A 411 8.13 9.90 -5.78
C ASN A 411 7.12 9.91 -4.63
N VAL A 412 7.31 9.12 -3.56
CA VAL A 412 6.43 9.17 -2.40
C VAL A 412 6.68 10.45 -1.64
N ILE A 413 5.68 11.34 -1.61
CA ILE A 413 5.78 12.67 -0.98
C ILE A 413 4.85 12.85 0.21
N ILE A 414 3.80 12.03 0.33
CA ILE A 414 2.82 12.08 1.42
C ILE A 414 2.62 10.70 2.01
N TRP A 415 2.76 10.59 3.34
CA TRP A 415 2.25 9.51 4.15
C TRP A 415 0.89 9.91 4.70
N SER A 416 -0.15 9.14 4.42
CA SER A 416 -1.50 9.40 4.88
C SER A 416 -1.94 8.36 5.90
N ILE A 417 -2.61 8.85 6.95
CA ILE A 417 -2.91 8.04 8.14
C ILE A 417 -4.38 7.68 8.27
N ALA A 418 -5.28 8.32 7.50
CA ALA A 418 -6.72 8.02 7.58
C ALA A 418 -7.52 8.64 6.42
N ASN A 419 -8.75 8.14 6.24
CA ASN A 419 -9.75 8.67 5.30
C ASN A 419 -11.14 8.77 5.94
N GLU A 420 -11.75 9.97 5.89
CA GLU A 420 -13.15 10.25 6.28
C GLU A 420 -13.53 9.65 7.65
N THR A 421 -12.71 9.91 8.65
CA THR A 421 -12.94 9.38 9.99
C THR A 421 -13.79 10.35 10.81
N PRO A 422 -14.96 9.91 11.35
CA PRO A 422 -15.83 10.76 12.16
C PRO A 422 -15.14 11.31 13.40
N HIS A 423 -15.40 12.58 13.73
CA HIS A 423 -14.74 13.27 14.82
C HIS A 423 -15.09 12.67 16.19
N SER A 424 -14.08 12.36 16.98
CA SER A 424 -14.18 12.00 18.39
C SER A 424 -12.85 12.20 19.10
N ALA A 425 -12.86 12.32 20.41
CA ALA A 425 -11.64 12.46 21.21
C ALA A 425 -10.74 11.22 21.10
N GLU A 426 -11.34 10.03 21.04
CA GLU A 426 -10.62 8.76 20.89
C GLU A 426 -9.95 8.65 19.52
N ARG A 427 -10.66 9.06 18.46
CA ARG A 427 -10.10 9.14 17.10
C ARG A 427 -8.92 10.11 17.05
N ASP A 428 -9.06 11.30 17.63
CA ASP A 428 -7.99 12.31 17.65
C ASP A 428 -6.76 11.82 18.40
N ALA A 429 -6.95 11.13 19.54
CA ALA A 429 -5.87 10.53 20.30
C ALA A 429 -5.16 9.41 19.50
N PHE A 430 -5.92 8.53 18.85
CA PHE A 430 -5.40 7.42 18.04
C PHE A 430 -4.60 7.94 16.83
N LEU A 431 -5.22 8.80 16.02
CA LEU A 431 -4.60 9.32 14.78
C LEU A 431 -3.46 10.30 15.08
N GLY A 432 -3.56 11.11 16.14
CA GLY A 432 -2.47 11.98 16.57
C GLY A 432 -1.23 11.19 17.01
N ARG A 433 -1.40 10.02 17.63
CA ARG A 433 -0.28 9.10 17.91
C ARG A 433 0.31 8.52 16.65
N LEU A 434 -0.52 8.10 15.68
CA LEU A 434 -0.05 7.59 14.38
C LEU A 434 0.71 8.65 13.58
N ALA A 435 0.22 9.89 13.53
CA ALA A 435 0.89 10.98 12.84
C ALA A 435 2.30 11.26 13.43
N ARG A 436 2.40 11.34 14.76
CA ARG A 436 3.70 11.49 15.43
C ARG A 436 4.61 10.30 15.18
N TYR A 437 4.06 9.09 15.17
CA TYR A 437 4.81 7.88 14.86
C TYR A 437 5.33 7.90 13.42
N ALA A 438 4.49 8.20 12.42
CA ALA A 438 4.93 8.34 11.03
C ALA A 438 6.09 9.34 10.90
N ARG A 439 5.99 10.51 11.57
CA ARG A 439 7.04 11.54 11.58
C ARG A 439 8.35 11.04 12.20
N SER A 440 8.27 10.19 13.22
CA SER A 440 9.46 9.59 13.85
C SER A 440 10.13 8.53 12.96
N GLN A 441 9.36 7.86 12.10
CA GLN A 441 9.89 6.89 11.15
C GLN A 441 10.49 7.56 9.90
N ASP A 442 9.86 8.64 9.44
CA ASP A 442 10.32 9.38 8.27
C ASP A 442 9.91 10.86 8.36
N SER A 443 10.89 11.71 8.57
CA SER A 443 10.71 13.17 8.62
C SER A 443 10.87 13.86 7.27
N THR A 444 11.12 13.11 6.19
CA THR A 444 11.43 13.65 4.85
C THR A 444 10.24 13.64 3.89
N ARG A 445 9.07 13.27 4.38
CA ARG A 445 7.78 13.30 3.69
C ARG A 445 6.76 14.11 4.49
N LEU A 446 5.75 14.58 3.76
CA LEU A 446 4.62 15.28 4.37
C LEU A 446 3.66 14.26 4.99
N ILE A 447 2.98 14.66 6.06
CA ILE A 447 1.89 13.88 6.67
C ILE A 447 0.57 14.53 6.25
N SER A 448 -0.40 13.70 5.86
CA SER A 448 -1.76 14.13 5.57
C SER A 448 -2.79 13.07 5.96
N MET A 449 -4.05 13.38 5.78
CA MET A 449 -5.20 12.49 5.81
C MET A 449 -6.36 13.16 5.08
N ALA A 450 -7.28 12.38 4.51
CA ALA A 450 -8.55 12.93 4.03
C ALA A 450 -9.47 13.19 5.22
N MET A 451 -9.63 14.46 5.59
CA MET A 451 -10.45 14.90 6.72
C MET A 451 -11.93 14.90 6.37
N GLU A 452 -12.76 14.80 7.38
CA GLU A 452 -14.20 14.99 7.24
C GLU A 452 -14.55 16.48 7.26
N VAL A 453 -15.38 16.91 6.31
CA VAL A 453 -15.90 18.27 6.29
C VAL A 453 -17.15 18.34 7.15
N THR A 454 -17.14 19.18 8.17
CA THR A 454 -18.32 19.45 8.95
C THR A 454 -19.27 20.37 8.19
N GLY A 455 -20.52 19.92 8.02
CA GLY A 455 -21.53 20.67 7.32
C GLY A 455 -21.75 22.06 7.92
N ALA A 456 -21.67 23.07 7.07
CA ALA A 456 -22.07 24.41 7.41
C ALA A 456 -23.45 24.69 6.82
N SER A 457 -24.13 25.69 7.36
CA SER A 457 -25.42 26.16 6.84
C SER A 457 -25.25 26.77 5.45
N ASN A 458 -26.24 26.56 4.57
CA ASN A 458 -26.48 27.34 3.37
C ASN A 458 -25.24 27.67 2.51
N TYR A 459 -24.70 26.68 1.81
CA TYR A 459 -23.58 26.84 0.85
C TYR A 459 -22.21 27.19 1.44
N VAL A 460 -22.03 27.12 2.76
CA VAL A 460 -20.73 27.25 3.42
C VAL A 460 -20.29 25.89 3.95
N ASN A 461 -19.18 25.38 3.48
CA ASN A 461 -18.49 24.22 4.06
C ASN A 461 -17.31 24.73 4.90
N ARG A 462 -17.19 24.18 6.09
CA ARG A 462 -16.08 24.52 6.99
C ARG A 462 -15.24 23.27 7.25
N LEU A 463 -13.95 23.42 7.13
CA LEU A 463 -13.02 22.41 7.61
C LEU A 463 -12.58 22.79 9.03
N ASN A 464 -13.04 22.02 9.99
CA ASN A 464 -12.70 22.21 11.41
C ASN A 464 -12.37 20.86 12.03
N ASP A 465 -11.13 20.42 11.87
CA ASP A 465 -10.66 19.14 12.35
C ASP A 465 -9.40 19.31 13.22
N ASN A 466 -9.42 18.77 14.43
CA ASN A 466 -8.31 18.81 15.37
C ASN A 466 -7.03 18.18 14.82
N MET A 467 -7.15 17.30 13.81
CA MET A 467 -5.99 16.67 13.18
C MET A 467 -5.13 17.66 12.39
N ASN A 468 -5.63 18.86 12.10
CA ASN A 468 -4.84 19.92 11.45
C ASN A 468 -3.49 20.19 12.14
N GLN A 469 -3.40 20.02 13.48
CA GLN A 469 -2.17 20.23 14.24
C GLN A 469 -1.08 19.17 13.99
N TYR A 470 -1.43 18.00 13.43
CA TYR A 470 -0.52 16.87 13.21
C TYR A 470 -0.12 16.68 11.75
N VAL A 471 -0.83 17.29 10.81
CA VAL A 471 -0.58 17.16 9.37
C VAL A 471 0.14 18.39 8.80
N ASP A 472 0.88 18.21 7.72
CA ASP A 472 1.54 19.28 6.98
C ASP A 472 0.64 19.85 5.89
N VAL A 473 -0.19 19.01 5.30
CA VAL A 473 -1.13 19.32 4.23
C VAL A 473 -2.54 19.00 4.71
N VAL A 474 -3.42 19.96 4.57
CA VAL A 474 -4.85 19.82 4.88
C VAL A 474 -5.56 19.26 3.66
N SER A 475 -6.24 18.14 3.81
CA SER A 475 -6.94 17.50 2.69
C SER A 475 -8.32 17.05 3.13
N PHE A 476 -9.29 17.07 2.21
CA PHE A 476 -10.64 16.62 2.49
C PHE A 476 -11.36 16.14 1.23
N ASN A 477 -12.35 15.27 1.44
CA ASN A 477 -13.25 14.79 0.41
C ASN A 477 -14.48 15.71 0.34
N GLN A 478 -14.97 15.96 -0.88
CA GLN A 478 -16.21 16.68 -1.10
C GLN A 478 -16.95 16.13 -2.34
N TYR A 479 -18.26 16.06 -2.28
CA TYR A 479 -19.08 15.49 -3.34
C TYR A 479 -20.26 16.38 -3.72
N VAL A 480 -20.02 17.69 -3.89
CA VAL A 480 -21.00 18.63 -4.40
C VAL A 480 -21.38 18.22 -5.83
N GLY A 481 -22.68 18.16 -6.12
CA GLY A 481 -23.21 17.66 -7.39
C GLY A 481 -23.51 16.15 -7.39
N TRP A 482 -22.97 15.38 -6.44
CA TRP A 482 -23.32 13.96 -6.29
C TRP A 482 -24.27 13.69 -5.12
N TYR A 483 -23.97 14.19 -3.92
CA TYR A 483 -24.87 14.13 -2.76
C TYR A 483 -25.67 15.41 -2.53
N ARG A 484 -25.41 16.45 -3.30
CA ARG A 484 -26.16 17.71 -3.40
C ARG A 484 -26.43 18.02 -4.87
N ASP A 485 -27.28 19.04 -5.14
CA ASP A 485 -27.51 19.52 -6.50
C ASP A 485 -26.22 20.11 -7.10
N VAL A 486 -25.91 19.77 -8.34
CA VAL A 486 -24.77 20.32 -9.07
C VAL A 486 -24.85 21.83 -9.25
N ASN A 487 -26.06 22.38 -9.34
CA ASN A 487 -26.33 23.83 -9.42
C ASN A 487 -25.95 24.59 -8.12
N ASP A 488 -25.61 23.89 -7.06
CA ASP A 488 -25.10 24.51 -5.84
C ASP A 488 -23.61 24.82 -5.91
N ALA A 489 -22.83 24.16 -6.77
CA ALA A 489 -21.39 24.34 -6.87
C ALA A 489 -20.96 25.82 -7.03
N PRO A 490 -21.56 26.65 -7.89
CA PRO A 490 -21.19 28.06 -8.01
C PRO A 490 -21.40 28.88 -6.74
N LYS A 491 -22.31 28.44 -5.85
CA LYS A 491 -22.72 29.13 -4.63
C LYS A 491 -21.85 28.72 -3.43
N MET A 492 -21.14 27.56 -3.53
CA MET A 492 -20.36 27.02 -2.43
C MET A 492 -19.20 27.93 -2.03
N ARG A 493 -19.00 28.05 -0.72
CA ARG A 493 -17.87 28.72 -0.09
C ARG A 493 -17.18 27.76 0.85
N TRP A 494 -15.86 27.87 0.94
CA TRP A 494 -15.01 27.03 1.77
C TRP A 494 -14.32 27.89 2.84
N GLU A 495 -14.55 27.57 4.10
CA GLU A 495 -13.85 28.16 5.23
C GLU A 495 -12.77 27.20 5.72
N ILE A 496 -11.52 27.49 5.41
CA ILE A 496 -10.34 26.69 5.77
C ILE A 496 -9.41 27.59 6.58
N PRO A 497 -9.52 27.60 7.93
CA PRO A 497 -8.84 28.59 8.78
C PRO A 497 -7.36 28.23 9.04
N TYR A 498 -6.71 27.48 8.16
CA TYR A 498 -5.35 27.02 8.35
C TYR A 498 -4.40 27.64 7.33
N ASP A 499 -3.23 28.10 7.77
CA ASP A 499 -2.15 28.54 6.88
C ASP A 499 -1.32 27.33 6.42
N LYS A 500 -1.96 26.46 5.62
CA LYS A 500 -1.39 25.21 5.08
C LYS A 500 -1.87 24.99 3.66
N PRO A 501 -1.11 24.22 2.84
CA PRO A 501 -1.59 23.81 1.52
C PRO A 501 -2.85 22.96 1.64
N VAL A 502 -3.75 23.11 0.66
CA VAL A 502 -5.01 22.37 0.60
C VAL A 502 -4.98 21.41 -0.59
N ILE A 503 -5.32 20.15 -0.35
CA ILE A 503 -5.59 19.15 -1.40
C ILE A 503 -7.04 18.71 -1.30
N ILE A 504 -7.78 18.78 -2.42
CA ILE A 504 -9.08 18.12 -2.50
C ILE A 504 -8.81 16.64 -2.82
N SER A 505 -8.89 15.83 -1.79
CA SER A 505 -8.53 14.41 -1.86
C SER A 505 -9.54 13.54 -2.59
N GLU A 506 -10.81 13.98 -2.66
CA GLU A 506 -11.82 13.35 -3.51
C GLU A 506 -12.89 14.34 -3.93
N PHE A 507 -13.34 14.22 -5.19
CA PHE A 507 -14.60 14.73 -5.70
C PHE A 507 -14.98 13.93 -6.95
N GLY A 508 -16.24 13.93 -7.34
CA GLY A 508 -16.69 13.25 -8.54
C GLY A 508 -18.14 12.75 -8.45
N GLY A 509 -18.60 12.11 -9.51
CA GLY A 509 -19.92 11.51 -9.61
C GLY A 509 -19.92 10.32 -10.55
N GLY A 510 -20.90 9.43 -10.40
CA GLY A 510 -20.99 8.20 -11.18
C GLY A 510 -21.60 8.42 -12.57
N ALA A 511 -21.00 7.75 -13.58
CA ALA A 511 -21.59 7.57 -14.91
C ALA A 511 -21.28 6.17 -15.42
N LYS A 512 -22.24 5.56 -16.12
CA LYS A 512 -22.02 4.33 -16.87
C LYS A 512 -21.55 4.71 -18.27
N TYR A 513 -20.40 4.16 -18.71
CA TYR A 513 -19.90 4.38 -20.06
C TYR A 513 -20.94 3.98 -21.11
N GLY A 514 -21.14 4.82 -22.13
CA GLY A 514 -22.12 4.64 -23.20
C GLY A 514 -23.57 4.97 -22.80
N LEU A 515 -23.84 5.39 -21.55
CA LEU A 515 -25.15 5.87 -21.15
C LEU A 515 -25.21 7.39 -21.32
N HIS A 516 -26.05 7.84 -22.27
CA HIS A 516 -26.21 9.23 -22.66
C HIS A 516 -27.58 9.80 -22.31
N GLY A 517 -27.67 11.10 -22.06
CA GLY A 517 -28.90 11.78 -21.72
C GLY A 517 -28.72 13.25 -21.35
N ALA A 518 -29.68 13.82 -20.66
CA ALA A 518 -29.60 15.21 -20.22
C ALA A 518 -28.52 15.41 -19.14
N LYS A 519 -27.86 16.58 -19.10
CA LYS A 519 -26.79 16.91 -18.15
C LYS A 519 -27.19 16.87 -16.67
N ASN A 520 -28.48 16.83 -16.35
CA ASN A 520 -29.03 16.65 -15.00
C ASN A 520 -29.53 15.22 -14.74
N GLN A 521 -29.42 14.31 -15.71
CA GLN A 521 -29.80 12.91 -15.56
C GLN A 521 -28.63 12.12 -14.99
N ARG A 522 -28.73 11.70 -13.73
CA ARG A 522 -27.71 10.89 -13.07
C ARG A 522 -27.36 9.65 -13.87
N TRP A 523 -26.11 9.22 -13.74
CA TRP A 523 -25.50 8.05 -14.37
C TRP A 523 -25.18 8.21 -15.86
N THR A 524 -25.57 9.30 -16.52
CA THR A 524 -25.15 9.62 -17.89
C THR A 524 -23.76 10.22 -17.90
N GLU A 525 -23.05 10.09 -19.01
CA GLU A 525 -21.74 10.71 -19.16
C GLU A 525 -21.83 12.23 -19.16
N GLU A 526 -22.93 12.81 -19.71
CA GLU A 526 -23.21 14.25 -19.71
C GLU A 526 -23.41 14.79 -18.28
N PHE A 527 -24.03 14.00 -17.39
CA PHE A 527 -24.15 14.38 -15.98
C PHE A 527 -22.78 14.44 -15.30
N GLN A 528 -21.93 13.43 -15.51
CA GLN A 528 -20.58 13.39 -14.93
C GLN A 528 -19.72 14.53 -15.50
N GLU A 529 -19.79 14.77 -16.81
CA GLU A 529 -19.11 15.90 -17.47
C GLU A 529 -19.50 17.24 -16.86
N ASN A 530 -20.81 17.50 -16.73
CA ASN A 530 -21.31 18.74 -16.12
C ASN A 530 -20.88 18.90 -14.67
N LEU A 531 -20.93 17.80 -13.88
CA LEU A 531 -20.48 17.79 -12.49
C LEU A 531 -18.99 18.17 -12.39
N TYR A 532 -18.14 17.63 -13.26
CA TYR A 532 -16.72 17.98 -13.27
C TYR A 532 -16.49 19.44 -13.63
N ARG A 533 -17.16 19.99 -14.66
CA ARG A 533 -17.05 21.42 -15.03
C ARG A 533 -17.40 22.34 -13.87
N GLU A 534 -18.53 22.10 -13.21
CA GLU A 534 -18.99 22.92 -12.09
C GLU A 534 -18.08 22.78 -10.85
N ASN A 535 -17.59 21.56 -10.55
CA ASN A 535 -16.68 21.35 -9.42
C ASN A 535 -15.34 22.03 -9.66
N LEU A 536 -14.71 21.89 -10.81
CA LEU A 536 -13.42 22.49 -11.10
C LEU A 536 -13.47 24.01 -10.99
N ALA A 537 -14.55 24.64 -11.52
CA ALA A 537 -14.79 26.08 -11.37
C ALA A 537 -15.02 26.51 -9.90
N MET A 538 -15.64 25.65 -9.08
CA MET A 538 -15.80 25.87 -7.64
C MET A 538 -14.46 25.76 -6.91
N LEU A 539 -13.68 24.72 -7.20
CA LEU A 539 -12.40 24.43 -6.52
C LEU A 539 -11.33 25.49 -6.80
N ASP A 540 -11.32 26.09 -7.99
CA ASP A 540 -10.42 27.20 -8.35
C ASP A 540 -10.56 28.42 -7.44
N LYS A 541 -11.65 28.53 -6.69
CA LYS A 541 -11.88 29.63 -5.74
C LYS A 541 -11.32 29.34 -4.34
N ILE A 542 -10.78 28.15 -4.09
CA ILE A 542 -10.23 27.78 -2.78
C ILE A 542 -8.85 28.42 -2.63
N ASP A 543 -8.71 29.24 -1.60
CA ASP A 543 -7.42 29.84 -1.26
C ASP A 543 -6.47 28.78 -0.72
N GLY A 544 -5.27 28.72 -1.30
CA GLY A 544 -4.26 27.72 -0.95
C GLY A 544 -4.47 26.33 -1.58
N LEU A 545 -5.34 26.22 -2.60
CA LEU A 545 -5.47 24.97 -3.36
C LEU A 545 -4.11 24.61 -4.00
N ALA A 546 -3.51 23.54 -3.52
CA ALA A 546 -2.20 23.07 -3.96
C ALA A 546 -2.29 21.76 -4.78
N GLY A 547 -3.47 21.16 -4.88
CA GLY A 547 -3.68 19.97 -5.68
C GLY A 547 -5.06 19.35 -5.54
N THR A 548 -5.34 18.39 -6.41
CA THR A 548 -6.58 17.60 -6.39
C THR A 548 -6.30 16.15 -6.74
N THR A 549 -7.11 15.23 -6.20
CA THR A 549 -7.12 13.81 -6.56
C THR A 549 -8.56 13.32 -6.72
N PRO A 550 -9.24 13.65 -7.86
CA PRO A 550 -10.62 13.23 -8.10
C PRO A 550 -10.84 11.73 -7.90
N TRP A 551 -12.03 11.36 -7.49
CA TRP A 551 -12.51 10.00 -7.32
C TRP A 551 -13.25 9.54 -8.57
N ILE A 552 -12.68 8.77 -9.46
CA ILE A 552 -11.45 7.99 -9.43
C ILE A 552 -10.99 7.73 -10.87
N LEU A 553 -9.76 7.24 -11.10
CA LEU A 553 -9.28 6.97 -12.46
C LEU A 553 -10.15 5.97 -13.21
N LYS A 554 -10.43 4.81 -12.60
CA LYS A 554 -11.14 3.69 -13.23
C LYS A 554 -12.30 3.22 -12.35
N ASP A 555 -13.40 2.79 -12.98
CA ASP A 555 -14.47 2.06 -12.28
C ASP A 555 -13.89 0.83 -11.58
N PHE A 556 -14.25 0.62 -10.31
CA PHE A 556 -13.72 -0.46 -9.49
C PHE A 556 -14.84 -1.25 -8.79
N ARG A 557 -14.56 -2.50 -8.44
CA ARG A 557 -15.54 -3.36 -7.79
C ARG A 557 -15.81 -2.98 -6.35
N SER A 558 -17.09 -2.96 -6.00
CA SER A 558 -17.56 -2.79 -4.63
C SER A 558 -18.86 -3.55 -4.40
N PRO A 559 -18.98 -4.38 -3.34
CA PRO A 559 -20.20 -5.14 -3.05
C PRO A 559 -21.36 -4.24 -2.63
N ARG A 560 -21.11 -2.97 -2.33
CA ARG A 560 -22.13 -1.95 -1.98
C ARG A 560 -22.84 -1.35 -3.18
N ARG A 561 -22.37 -1.61 -4.40
CA ARG A 561 -22.82 -0.93 -5.62
C ARG A 561 -23.75 -1.85 -6.43
N VAL A 562 -25.01 -1.96 -5.96
CA VAL A 562 -25.95 -3.01 -6.38
C VAL A 562 -27.01 -2.56 -7.41
N LEU A 563 -27.00 -1.31 -7.89
CA LEU A 563 -28.01 -0.84 -8.86
C LEU A 563 -27.88 -1.61 -10.16
N THR A 564 -28.84 -2.52 -10.38
CA THR A 564 -28.86 -3.42 -11.53
C THR A 564 -28.91 -2.66 -12.86
N GLY A 565 -28.10 -3.09 -13.80
CA GLY A 565 -27.99 -2.50 -15.14
C GLY A 565 -27.18 -1.21 -15.21
N ILE A 566 -26.79 -0.63 -14.05
CA ILE A 566 -25.94 0.57 -13.97
C ILE A 566 -24.63 0.24 -13.26
N GLN A 567 -24.72 -0.13 -11.99
CA GLN A 567 -23.56 -0.37 -11.15
C GLN A 567 -23.05 -1.80 -11.29
N ASP A 568 -23.90 -2.79 -11.16
CA ASP A 568 -23.56 -4.22 -11.28
C ASP A 568 -22.28 -4.57 -10.52
N TYR A 569 -22.24 -4.15 -9.24
CA TYR A 569 -21.09 -4.25 -8.32
C TYR A 569 -19.86 -3.43 -8.68
N TYR A 570 -19.99 -2.40 -9.52
CA TYR A 570 -18.94 -1.42 -9.77
C TYR A 570 -19.29 -0.04 -9.20
N ASN A 571 -18.36 0.59 -8.52
CA ASN A 571 -18.42 2.02 -8.29
C ASN A 571 -18.11 2.74 -9.62
N ARG A 572 -19.12 3.40 -10.19
CA ARG A 572 -19.07 4.01 -11.53
C ARG A 572 -18.54 5.45 -11.53
N LYS A 573 -17.80 5.85 -10.48
CA LYS A 573 -17.19 7.18 -10.43
C LYS A 573 -15.89 7.30 -11.24
N GLY A 574 -15.39 6.20 -11.81
CA GLY A 574 -14.24 6.22 -12.69
C GLY A 574 -14.41 7.19 -13.87
N LEU A 575 -13.32 7.81 -14.28
CA LEU A 575 -13.19 8.53 -15.54
C LEU A 575 -12.95 7.57 -16.72
N VAL A 576 -12.50 6.38 -16.39
CA VAL A 576 -12.33 5.23 -17.29
C VAL A 576 -13.28 4.14 -16.81
N SER A 577 -13.93 3.44 -17.74
CA SER A 577 -14.80 2.30 -17.43
C SER A 577 -14.00 1.10 -16.90
N ASP A 578 -14.72 0.08 -16.43
CA ASP A 578 -14.12 -1.21 -16.03
C ASP A 578 -13.45 -1.97 -17.19
N LYS A 579 -13.69 -1.53 -18.44
CA LYS A 579 -13.09 -2.11 -19.66
C LYS A 579 -12.05 -1.21 -20.33
N GLY A 580 -11.71 -0.06 -19.72
CA GLY A 580 -10.68 0.83 -20.24
C GLY A 580 -11.18 1.96 -21.15
N GLU A 581 -12.51 2.15 -21.34
CA GLU A 581 -13.03 3.23 -22.16
C GLU A 581 -13.08 4.55 -21.38
N ARG A 582 -12.66 5.66 -22.02
CA ARG A 582 -12.68 7.01 -21.42
C ARG A 582 -14.06 7.65 -21.52
N LYS A 583 -14.58 8.11 -20.36
CA LYS A 583 -15.86 8.84 -20.26
C LYS A 583 -15.66 10.33 -20.56
N LYS A 584 -16.74 11.06 -20.85
CA LYS A 584 -16.69 12.50 -21.21
C LYS A 584 -15.98 13.37 -20.16
N ALA A 585 -16.17 13.10 -18.88
CA ALA A 585 -15.52 13.85 -17.80
C ALA A 585 -13.98 13.72 -17.78
N TRP A 586 -13.41 12.67 -18.38
CA TRP A 586 -11.98 12.54 -18.61
C TRP A 586 -11.41 13.75 -19.35
N TYR A 587 -12.05 14.14 -20.45
CA TYR A 587 -11.58 15.24 -21.30
C TYR A 587 -11.69 16.59 -20.60
N VAL A 588 -12.72 16.79 -19.76
CA VAL A 588 -12.88 17.99 -18.94
C VAL A 588 -11.75 18.15 -17.93
N LEU A 589 -11.42 17.07 -17.22
CA LEU A 589 -10.32 17.10 -16.23
C LEU A 589 -8.97 17.30 -16.93
N LYS A 590 -8.76 16.62 -18.08
CA LYS A 590 -7.54 16.79 -18.87
C LYS A 590 -7.33 18.23 -19.30
N GLU A 591 -8.36 18.86 -19.86
CA GLU A 591 -8.32 20.28 -20.28
C GLU A 591 -7.95 21.20 -19.10
N TRP A 592 -8.52 20.96 -17.93
CA TRP A 592 -8.22 21.73 -16.72
C TRP A 592 -6.78 21.52 -16.25
N TYR A 593 -6.27 20.30 -16.29
CA TYR A 593 -4.87 20.01 -15.92
C TYR A 593 -3.86 20.57 -16.94
N ASP A 594 -4.20 20.58 -18.21
CA ASP A 594 -3.34 21.17 -19.24
C ASP A 594 -3.22 22.71 -19.04
N GLY A 595 -4.20 23.36 -18.40
CA GLY A 595 -4.19 24.78 -18.03
C GLY A 595 -3.48 25.10 -16.70
N LYS A 596 -3.10 24.12 -15.89
CA LYS A 596 -2.37 24.27 -14.62
C LYS A 596 -0.88 24.00 -14.84
#